data_fedda2a956d71bbcf1f82faa2e019802
#
_entry.id   fedda2a956d71bbcf1f82faa2e019802
#
_cell.length_a   1.000
_cell.length_b   1.000
_cell.length_c   1.000
_cell.angle_alpha   90.00
_cell.angle_beta   90.00
_cell.angle_gamma   90.00
#
_symmetry.space_group_name_H-M   'P 1'
#
loop_
_entity.id
_entity.type
_entity.pdbx_description
1 polymer ?
#
loop_
_entity_poly.entity_id
_entity_poly.type
_entity_poly.pdbx_seq_one_letter_code
_entity_poly.pdbx_strand_id
1 'polypeptide(L)'
;MPVIQVDAECLPPAGLMSAARALPAHAPVIVMIHGYRYSPATPRCDPHRHILSLDPVCRAPSWPRALGFGSDSPDEGLALAFGWEARGMLGRAYARAGDAGRAAAALMSNLANQAGRPVAVIGHSLGARVALQALHHADPGSVGRIVLLTGAEFRDTAAAAMDSPAGRRAEVLNITSRENDPFDFAMEVWLDRGRRQALGFGLDRPAGNWLDVQIDDQSTLSALDRLGFPTERPSLRLSHWSPYLRGGLFDFYRTAMAQPWALPLSMLRMRLPGRIEPRWSRLLAAPAQFGGVKA
;
A
#
# COMPACT_ATOMS: atom_id res chain seq x y z
N MET A 1 -17.50 2.13 15.24
CA MET A 1 -16.19 2.81 15.09
C MET A 1 -15.57 2.29 13.79
N PRO A 2 -15.33 3.13 12.82
CA PRO A 2 -14.91 2.72 11.48
C PRO A 2 -13.45 2.23 11.40
N VAL A 3 -12.61 2.56 12.40
CA VAL A 3 -11.19 2.19 12.45
C VAL A 3 -10.89 1.39 13.70
N ILE A 4 -10.39 0.16 13.51
CA ILE A 4 -10.02 -0.75 14.60
C ILE A 4 -8.50 -0.98 14.56
N GLN A 5 -7.84 -0.80 15.71
CA GLN A 5 -6.41 -1.07 15.88
C GLN A 5 -6.20 -2.57 16.13
N VAL A 6 -5.24 -3.15 15.41
CA VAL A 6 -4.84 -4.55 15.56
C VAL A 6 -3.32 -4.64 15.49
N ASP A 7 -2.68 -5.25 16.45
CA ASP A 7 -1.23 -5.45 16.44
C ASP A 7 -0.89 -6.92 16.12
N ALA A 8 0.17 -7.11 15.36
CA ALA A 8 0.60 -8.44 14.89
C ALA A 8 0.91 -9.41 16.05
N GLU A 9 1.36 -8.87 17.17
CA GLU A 9 1.75 -9.61 18.37
C GLU A 9 0.59 -9.81 19.38
N CYS A 10 -0.60 -9.26 19.07
CA CYS A 10 -1.75 -9.28 19.95
C CYS A 10 -2.93 -10.06 19.35
N LEU A 11 -3.79 -10.57 20.22
CA LEU A 11 -5.07 -11.09 19.74
C LEU A 11 -5.95 -9.95 19.20
N PRO A 12 -6.70 -10.18 18.12
CA PRO A 12 -7.64 -9.17 17.63
C PRO A 12 -8.63 -8.73 18.70
N PRO A 13 -9.05 -7.46 18.74
CA PRO A 13 -10.00 -6.95 19.71
C PRO A 13 -11.32 -7.74 19.70
N ALA A 14 -11.89 -7.94 20.90
CA ALA A 14 -13.20 -8.55 21.03
C ALA A 14 -14.24 -7.75 20.22
N GLY A 15 -15.13 -8.47 19.51
CA GLY A 15 -16.15 -7.85 18.67
C GLY A 15 -15.71 -7.52 17.23
N LEU A 16 -14.41 -7.57 16.89
CA LEU A 16 -13.94 -7.29 15.51
C LEU A 16 -14.66 -8.16 14.47
N MET A 17 -14.75 -9.46 14.72
CA MET A 17 -15.39 -10.39 13.79
C MET A 17 -16.93 -10.18 13.71
N SER A 18 -17.55 -9.76 14.78
CA SER A 18 -18.97 -9.39 14.80
C SER A 18 -19.21 -8.09 14.03
N ALA A 19 -18.31 -7.11 14.15
CA ALA A 19 -18.36 -5.88 13.37
C ALA A 19 -18.21 -6.17 11.88
N ALA A 20 -17.28 -7.04 11.48
CA ALA A 20 -17.08 -7.43 10.09
C ALA A 20 -18.32 -8.12 9.50
N ARG A 21 -18.98 -8.98 10.28
CA ARG A 21 -20.21 -9.68 9.88
C ARG A 21 -21.42 -8.75 9.72
N ALA A 22 -21.49 -7.69 10.52
CA ALA A 22 -22.59 -6.74 10.53
C ALA A 22 -22.52 -5.70 9.40
N LEU A 23 -21.43 -5.65 8.64
CA LEU A 23 -21.25 -4.67 7.57
C LEU A 23 -22.25 -4.88 6.42
N PRO A 24 -22.78 -3.80 5.82
CA PRO A 24 -23.51 -3.87 4.55
C PRO A 24 -22.68 -4.59 3.47
N ALA A 25 -23.33 -5.33 2.58
CA ALA A 25 -22.66 -6.16 1.57
C ALA A 25 -21.69 -5.39 0.64
N HIS A 26 -21.94 -4.09 0.41
CA HIS A 26 -21.12 -3.23 -0.45
C HIS A 26 -20.03 -2.48 0.31
N ALA A 27 -20.09 -2.45 1.66
CA ALA A 27 -19.16 -1.67 2.46
C ALA A 27 -17.76 -2.31 2.48
N PRO A 28 -16.66 -1.55 2.24
CA PRO A 28 -15.33 -2.12 2.12
C PRO A 28 -14.74 -2.56 3.45
N VAL A 29 -13.84 -3.54 3.41
CA VAL A 29 -12.94 -3.89 4.52
C VAL A 29 -11.52 -3.63 4.05
N ILE A 30 -10.83 -2.68 4.68
CA ILE A 30 -9.49 -2.24 4.26
C ILE A 30 -8.50 -2.43 5.41
N VAL A 31 -7.41 -3.16 5.15
CA VAL A 31 -6.28 -3.33 6.07
C VAL A 31 -5.16 -2.36 5.67
N MET A 32 -4.78 -1.47 6.58
CA MET A 32 -3.72 -0.48 6.38
C MET A 32 -2.47 -0.91 7.15
N ILE A 33 -1.33 -1.01 6.47
CA ILE A 33 -0.07 -1.54 7.02
C ILE A 33 1.04 -0.52 6.88
N HIS A 34 1.58 -0.05 8.02
CA HIS A 34 2.67 0.92 8.05
C HIS A 34 4.03 0.31 7.66
N GLY A 35 5.00 1.19 7.37
CA GLY A 35 6.37 0.81 7.01
C GLY A 35 7.36 0.85 8.18
N TYR A 36 8.64 0.92 7.82
CA TYR A 36 9.80 0.97 8.72
C TYR A 36 9.73 2.13 9.73
N ARG A 37 10.34 1.93 10.91
CA ARG A 37 10.46 2.87 12.04
C ARG A 37 9.23 3.06 12.93
N TYR A 38 8.08 2.51 12.59
CA TYR A 38 6.93 2.48 13.48
C TYR A 38 6.99 1.29 14.45
N SER A 39 6.33 1.44 15.61
CA SER A 39 6.18 0.41 16.63
C SER A 39 5.00 0.75 17.54
N PRO A 40 3.99 -0.13 17.66
CA PRO A 40 2.89 0.04 18.61
C PRO A 40 3.37 0.17 20.07
N ALA A 41 4.47 -0.50 20.41
CA ALA A 41 5.05 -0.47 21.76
C ALA A 41 5.75 0.86 22.12
N THR A 42 5.91 1.79 21.17
CA THR A 42 6.68 3.03 21.40
C THR A 42 5.82 4.26 21.11
N PRO A 43 5.36 5.03 22.12
CA PRO A 43 4.40 6.12 21.94
C PRO A 43 4.77 7.18 20.90
N ARG A 44 6.08 7.47 20.73
CA ARG A 44 6.58 8.45 19.72
C ARG A 44 6.59 7.91 18.31
N CYS A 45 6.50 6.60 18.15
CA CYS A 45 6.56 5.91 16.85
C CYS A 45 5.32 5.02 16.65
N ASP A 46 4.29 5.18 17.45
CA ASP A 46 3.07 4.40 17.40
C ASP A 46 2.28 4.74 16.13
N PRO A 47 2.10 3.80 15.19
CA PRO A 47 1.37 4.05 13.96
C PRO A 47 -0.09 4.42 14.21
N HIS A 48 -0.69 3.94 15.32
CA HIS A 48 -2.07 4.21 15.71
C HIS A 48 -2.28 5.64 16.23
N ARG A 49 -1.19 6.37 16.49
CA ARG A 49 -1.21 7.80 16.83
C ARG A 49 -0.72 8.69 15.69
N HIS A 50 -0.24 8.08 14.59
CA HIS A 50 0.28 8.75 13.41
C HIS A 50 -0.59 8.43 12.18
N ILE A 51 0.02 7.91 11.13
CA ILE A 51 -0.61 7.72 9.80
C ILE A 51 -1.85 6.80 9.81
N LEU A 52 -1.95 5.88 10.77
CA LEU A 52 -3.10 4.97 10.90
C LEU A 52 -4.18 5.49 11.87
N SER A 53 -4.05 6.74 12.37
CA SER A 53 -5.04 7.40 13.21
C SER A 53 -6.04 8.21 12.39
N LEU A 54 -7.27 8.28 12.86
CA LEU A 54 -8.22 9.31 12.38
C LEU A 54 -7.74 10.71 12.75
N ASP A 55 -7.15 10.87 13.94
CA ASP A 55 -6.65 12.14 14.46
C ASP A 55 -5.18 12.01 14.84
N PRO A 56 -4.26 12.13 13.85
CA PRO A 56 -2.84 11.96 14.09
C PRO A 56 -2.26 13.08 14.98
N VAL A 57 -1.38 12.70 15.93
CA VAL A 57 -0.76 13.65 16.88
C VAL A 57 0.25 14.63 16.27
N CYS A 58 0.65 14.40 15.02
CA CYS A 58 1.55 15.27 14.25
C CYS A 58 0.87 15.68 12.96
N ARG A 59 1.49 16.56 12.16
CA ARG A 59 1.02 16.90 10.80
C ARG A 59 1.14 15.73 9.80
N ALA A 60 1.10 14.50 10.30
CA ALA A 60 1.07 13.31 9.44
C ALA A 60 -0.30 13.19 8.76
N PRO A 61 -0.36 12.73 7.51
CA PRO A 61 -1.64 12.48 6.86
C PRO A 61 -2.36 11.32 7.57
N SER A 62 -3.66 11.46 7.78
CA SER A 62 -4.51 10.36 8.24
C SER A 62 -4.88 9.48 7.06
N TRP A 63 -4.35 8.27 6.99
CA TRP A 63 -4.75 7.31 5.95
C TRP A 63 -6.22 6.91 6.07
N PRO A 64 -6.75 6.64 7.27
CA PRO A 64 -8.17 6.34 7.40
C PRO A 64 -9.06 7.44 6.81
N ARG A 65 -8.82 8.72 7.16
CA ARG A 65 -9.61 9.83 6.61
C ARG A 65 -9.44 9.97 5.10
N ALA A 66 -8.22 9.84 4.60
CA ALA A 66 -7.94 9.91 3.17
C ALA A 66 -8.59 8.77 2.38
N LEU A 67 -8.82 7.60 3.02
CA LEU A 67 -9.56 6.48 2.47
C LEU A 67 -11.08 6.57 2.67
N GLY A 68 -11.58 7.65 3.31
CA GLY A 68 -13.00 7.93 3.47
C GLY A 68 -13.63 7.41 4.77
N PHE A 69 -12.81 7.01 5.76
CA PHE A 69 -13.29 6.58 7.07
C PHE A 69 -13.40 7.75 8.06
N GLY A 70 -14.27 7.62 9.05
CA GLY A 70 -14.51 8.63 10.09
C GLY A 70 -15.56 9.66 9.73
N SER A 71 -16.45 9.34 8.81
CA SER A 71 -17.64 10.13 8.46
C SER A 71 -18.88 9.72 9.26
N ASP A 72 -18.78 8.62 10.03
CA ASP A 72 -19.90 7.97 10.72
C ASP A 72 -21.03 7.50 9.77
N SER A 73 -20.73 7.37 8.49
CA SER A 73 -21.66 6.78 7.51
C SER A 73 -21.75 5.27 7.71
N PRO A 74 -22.93 4.65 7.66
CA PRO A 74 -23.07 3.20 7.73
C PRO A 74 -22.36 2.47 6.57
N ASP A 75 -22.12 3.17 5.46
CA ASP A 75 -21.54 2.62 4.23
C ASP A 75 -20.01 2.80 4.16
N GLU A 76 -19.39 3.50 5.13
CA GLU A 76 -17.93 3.71 5.09
C GLU A 76 -17.11 2.43 5.26
N GLY A 77 -17.72 1.36 5.77
CA GLY A 77 -17.08 0.07 5.94
C GLY A 77 -16.21 -0.04 7.20
N LEU A 78 -15.18 -0.89 7.12
CA LEU A 78 -14.28 -1.19 8.24
C LEU A 78 -12.83 -1.01 7.81
N ALA A 79 -12.12 -0.13 8.51
CA ALA A 79 -10.68 0.03 8.37
C ALA A 79 -9.95 -0.65 9.52
N LEU A 80 -8.91 -1.41 9.21
CA LEU A 80 -8.02 -1.97 10.21
C LEU A 80 -6.67 -1.28 10.14
N ALA A 81 -6.28 -0.68 11.25
CA ALA A 81 -4.96 -0.15 11.48
C ALA A 81 -4.07 -1.30 11.97
N PHE A 82 -3.29 -1.91 11.07
CA PHE A 82 -2.44 -3.05 11.42
C PHE A 82 -1.05 -2.57 11.84
N GLY A 83 -0.76 -2.71 13.14
CA GLY A 83 0.50 -2.37 13.76
C GLY A 83 1.43 -3.59 13.86
N TRP A 84 2.74 -3.35 13.77
CA TRP A 84 3.79 -4.36 13.98
C TRP A 84 5.11 -3.70 14.36
N GLU A 85 6.05 -4.45 14.97
CA GLU A 85 7.35 -3.93 15.39
C GLU A 85 8.30 -3.75 14.20
N ALA A 86 8.35 -2.54 13.64
CA ALA A 86 9.15 -2.20 12.46
C ALA A 86 10.42 -1.39 12.80
N ARG A 87 10.83 -1.30 14.05
CA ARG A 87 12.03 -0.55 14.50
C ARG A 87 13.28 -1.43 14.55
N GLY A 88 14.42 -0.77 14.76
CA GLY A 88 15.73 -1.40 14.88
C GLY A 88 16.48 -1.45 13.55
N MET A 89 17.44 -2.36 13.40
CA MET A 89 18.20 -2.53 12.17
C MET A 89 17.30 -3.01 11.03
N LEU A 90 17.53 -2.49 9.82
CA LEU A 90 16.69 -2.77 8.65
C LEU A 90 16.54 -4.28 8.38
N GLY A 91 17.60 -5.06 8.46
CA GLY A 91 17.53 -6.51 8.26
C GLY A 91 16.65 -7.24 9.26
N ARG A 92 16.63 -6.79 10.53
CA ARG A 92 15.73 -7.34 11.56
C ARG A 92 14.28 -6.94 11.31
N ALA A 93 14.05 -5.67 10.94
CA ALA A 93 12.70 -5.21 10.59
C ALA A 93 12.18 -5.93 9.34
N TYR A 94 13.03 -6.16 8.34
CA TYR A 94 12.72 -6.92 7.14
C TYR A 94 12.33 -8.38 7.46
N ALA A 95 13.03 -9.05 8.38
CA ALA A 95 12.66 -10.40 8.83
C ALA A 95 11.31 -10.40 9.57
N ARG A 96 11.13 -9.49 10.55
CA ARG A 96 9.85 -9.36 11.29
C ARG A 96 8.65 -9.02 10.40
N ALA A 97 8.85 -8.31 9.30
CA ALA A 97 7.78 -8.08 8.32
C ALA A 97 7.24 -9.41 7.74
N GLY A 98 8.08 -10.45 7.61
CA GLY A 98 7.64 -11.79 7.25
C GLY A 98 6.76 -12.44 8.33
N ASP A 99 7.14 -12.29 9.60
CA ASP A 99 6.37 -12.81 10.74
C ASP A 99 5.02 -12.08 10.86
N ALA A 100 5.03 -10.74 10.76
CA ALA A 100 3.83 -9.93 10.72
C ALA A 100 2.92 -10.30 9.54
N GLY A 101 3.50 -10.74 8.41
CA GLY A 101 2.75 -11.26 7.26
C GLY A 101 1.91 -12.48 7.61
N ARG A 102 2.43 -13.41 8.44
CA ARG A 102 1.64 -14.57 8.91
C ARG A 102 0.46 -14.14 9.79
N ALA A 103 0.68 -13.19 10.70
CA ALA A 103 -0.38 -12.67 11.55
C ALA A 103 -1.45 -11.93 10.71
N ALA A 104 -1.03 -11.11 9.75
CA ALA A 104 -1.91 -10.42 8.83
C ALA A 104 -2.73 -11.40 7.98
N ALA A 105 -2.16 -12.51 7.52
CA ALA A 105 -2.86 -13.53 6.75
C ALA A 105 -4.03 -14.15 7.53
N ALA A 106 -3.79 -14.57 8.77
CA ALA A 106 -4.84 -15.12 9.63
C ALA A 106 -5.96 -14.11 9.88
N LEU A 107 -5.60 -12.84 10.16
CA LEU A 107 -6.56 -11.75 10.33
C LEU A 107 -7.40 -11.53 9.07
N MET A 108 -6.78 -11.42 7.91
CA MET A 108 -7.46 -11.16 6.64
C MET A 108 -8.38 -12.30 6.22
N SER A 109 -7.95 -13.56 6.41
CA SER A 109 -8.78 -14.74 6.13
C SER A 109 -10.03 -14.77 7.02
N ASN A 110 -9.86 -14.54 8.33
CA ASN A 110 -10.99 -14.48 9.26
C ASN A 110 -11.96 -13.34 8.93
N LEU A 111 -11.43 -12.15 8.63
CA LEU A 111 -12.25 -10.99 8.24
C LEU A 111 -13.02 -11.25 6.96
N ALA A 112 -12.37 -11.79 5.93
CA ALA A 112 -13.02 -12.10 4.66
C ALA A 112 -14.14 -13.14 4.84
N ASN A 113 -13.91 -14.17 5.64
CA ASN A 113 -14.91 -15.19 5.97
C ASN A 113 -16.11 -14.58 6.71
N GLN A 114 -15.88 -13.68 7.68
CA GLN A 114 -16.97 -13.04 8.43
C GLN A 114 -17.73 -11.99 7.61
N ALA A 115 -17.04 -11.23 6.81
CA ALA A 115 -17.64 -10.20 5.95
C ALA A 115 -18.27 -10.78 4.67
N GLY A 116 -18.00 -12.05 4.33
CA GLY A 116 -18.48 -12.70 3.11
C GLY A 116 -17.87 -12.13 1.82
N ARG A 117 -16.71 -11.46 1.89
CA ARG A 117 -16.04 -10.84 0.76
C ARG A 117 -14.55 -10.64 1.01
N PRO A 118 -13.71 -10.53 -0.07
CA PRO A 118 -12.29 -10.28 0.09
C PRO A 118 -12.00 -8.94 0.79
N VAL A 119 -10.91 -8.88 1.56
CA VAL A 119 -10.40 -7.65 2.13
C VAL A 119 -9.47 -6.96 1.13
N ALA A 120 -9.48 -5.61 1.13
CA ALA A 120 -8.48 -4.82 0.44
C ALA A 120 -7.32 -4.48 1.38
N VAL A 121 -6.12 -4.28 0.82
CA VAL A 121 -4.92 -4.02 1.62
C VAL A 121 -4.16 -2.83 1.05
N ILE A 122 -3.68 -1.93 1.91
CA ILE A 122 -2.73 -0.88 1.54
C ILE A 122 -1.50 -0.96 2.45
N GLY A 123 -0.32 -1.04 1.86
CA GLY A 123 0.93 -1.16 2.60
C GLY A 123 2.03 -0.26 2.06
N HIS A 124 2.72 0.46 2.95
CA HIS A 124 3.84 1.33 2.59
C HIS A 124 5.17 0.71 2.97
N SER A 125 6.18 0.82 2.09
CA SER A 125 7.56 0.40 2.39
C SER A 125 7.61 -1.08 2.85
N LEU A 126 8.11 -1.39 4.05
CA LEU A 126 8.07 -2.74 4.63
C LEU A 126 6.64 -3.25 4.90
N GLY A 127 5.63 -2.39 4.97
CA GLY A 127 4.22 -2.80 5.03
C GLY A 127 3.77 -3.49 3.73
N ALA A 128 4.37 -3.13 2.59
CA ALA A 128 4.17 -3.85 1.33
C ALA A 128 4.72 -5.29 1.41
N ARG A 129 5.87 -5.48 2.08
CA ARG A 129 6.40 -6.81 2.36
C ARG A 129 5.45 -7.62 3.24
N VAL A 130 4.91 -7.01 4.31
CA VAL A 130 3.90 -7.68 5.17
C VAL A 130 2.72 -8.17 4.32
N ALA A 131 2.17 -7.32 3.46
CA ALA A 131 1.04 -7.64 2.59
C ALA A 131 1.36 -8.79 1.62
N LEU A 132 2.55 -8.77 0.98
CA LEU A 132 2.98 -9.82 0.06
C LEU A 132 3.27 -11.13 0.78
N GLN A 133 3.93 -11.09 1.94
CA GLN A 133 4.21 -12.29 2.74
C GLN A 133 2.92 -12.93 3.26
N ALA A 134 1.89 -12.13 3.53
CA ALA A 134 0.59 -12.67 3.93
C ALA A 134 -0.05 -13.54 2.85
N LEU A 135 0.20 -13.30 1.57
CA LEU A 135 -0.36 -14.11 0.48
C LEU A 135 0.10 -15.58 0.49
N HIS A 136 1.24 -15.88 1.10
CA HIS A 136 1.71 -17.26 1.25
C HIS A 136 0.88 -18.08 2.26
N HIS A 137 0.15 -17.40 3.14
CA HIS A 137 -0.52 -18.01 4.28
C HIS A 137 -2.03 -17.72 4.33
N ALA A 138 -2.51 -16.76 3.56
CA ALA A 138 -3.93 -16.39 3.51
C ALA A 138 -4.75 -17.41 2.70
N ASP A 139 -6.03 -17.53 3.05
CA ASP A 139 -6.97 -18.36 2.30
C ASP A 139 -7.15 -17.81 0.88
N PRO A 140 -7.22 -18.67 -0.14
CA PRO A 140 -7.43 -18.24 -1.52
C PRO A 140 -8.74 -17.46 -1.68
N GLY A 141 -8.64 -16.20 -2.12
CA GLY A 141 -9.78 -15.31 -2.30
C GLY A 141 -10.15 -14.49 -1.06
N SER A 142 -9.43 -14.62 0.07
CA SER A 142 -9.60 -13.75 1.23
C SER A 142 -9.05 -12.35 1.02
N VAL A 143 -8.04 -12.19 0.15
CA VAL A 143 -7.45 -10.91 -0.22
C VAL A 143 -7.88 -10.57 -1.65
N GLY A 144 -8.47 -9.40 -1.83
CA GLY A 144 -8.92 -8.89 -3.12
C GLY A 144 -7.86 -8.00 -3.76
N ARG A 145 -7.95 -6.69 -3.56
CA ARG A 145 -6.99 -5.74 -4.14
C ARG A 145 -5.98 -5.25 -3.12
N ILE A 146 -4.72 -5.23 -3.53
CA ILE A 146 -3.58 -4.74 -2.75
C ILE A 146 -3.02 -3.49 -3.43
N VAL A 147 -2.79 -2.43 -2.66
CA VAL A 147 -2.10 -1.20 -3.09
C VAL A 147 -0.77 -1.14 -2.33
N LEU A 148 0.34 -1.28 -3.04
CA LEU A 148 1.69 -1.21 -2.49
C LEU A 148 2.26 0.18 -2.76
N LEU A 149 2.59 0.91 -1.70
CA LEU A 149 3.13 2.26 -1.78
C LEU A 149 4.66 2.21 -1.62
N THR A 150 5.43 2.42 -2.70
CA THR A 150 6.91 2.33 -2.71
C THR A 150 7.39 1.13 -1.89
N GLY A 151 6.95 -0.07 -2.30
CA GLY A 151 7.13 -1.31 -1.55
C GLY A 151 8.59 -1.69 -1.36
N ALA A 152 9.01 -1.87 -0.10
CA ALA A 152 10.36 -2.35 0.26
C ALA A 152 10.39 -3.89 0.27
N GLU A 153 10.38 -4.46 -0.91
CA GLU A 153 10.49 -5.90 -1.17
C GLU A 153 11.33 -6.15 -2.42
N PHE A 154 11.82 -7.36 -2.59
CA PHE A 154 12.50 -7.81 -3.80
C PHE A 154 11.51 -8.37 -4.83
N ARG A 155 11.81 -8.16 -6.11
CA ARG A 155 10.97 -8.55 -7.25
C ARG A 155 10.66 -10.05 -7.30
N ASP A 156 11.66 -10.88 -7.07
CA ASP A 156 11.55 -12.34 -7.04
C ASP A 156 10.69 -12.82 -5.85
N THR A 157 10.83 -12.20 -4.68
CA THR A 157 9.97 -12.48 -3.52
C THR A 157 8.52 -12.08 -3.79
N ALA A 158 8.30 -10.93 -4.42
CA ALA A 158 6.97 -10.50 -4.83
C ALA A 158 6.36 -11.45 -5.87
N ALA A 159 7.15 -11.90 -6.84
CA ALA A 159 6.72 -12.87 -7.84
C ALA A 159 6.33 -14.22 -7.19
N ALA A 160 7.13 -14.71 -6.23
CA ALA A 160 6.80 -15.90 -5.46
C ALA A 160 5.50 -15.76 -4.66
N ALA A 161 5.26 -14.58 -4.06
CA ALA A 161 4.00 -14.30 -3.37
C ALA A 161 2.79 -14.35 -4.32
N MET A 162 2.93 -13.82 -5.54
CA MET A 162 1.88 -13.87 -6.56
C MET A 162 1.61 -15.29 -7.10
N ASP A 163 2.57 -16.20 -7.00
CA ASP A 163 2.41 -17.63 -7.35
C ASP A 163 1.66 -18.45 -6.28
N SER A 164 1.50 -17.91 -5.07
CA SER A 164 0.76 -18.59 -4.00
C SER A 164 -0.73 -18.74 -4.36
N PRO A 165 -1.46 -19.66 -3.72
CA PRO A 165 -2.89 -19.83 -3.98
C PRO A 165 -3.72 -18.55 -3.76
N ALA A 166 -3.40 -17.75 -2.73
CA ALA A 166 -4.05 -16.45 -2.49
C ALA A 166 -3.56 -15.39 -3.48
N GLY A 167 -2.25 -15.35 -3.77
CA GLY A 167 -1.66 -14.39 -4.70
C GLY A 167 -2.22 -14.49 -6.12
N ARG A 168 -2.52 -15.69 -6.60
CA ARG A 168 -3.15 -15.87 -7.93
C ARG A 168 -4.56 -15.28 -8.03
N ARG A 169 -5.23 -15.06 -6.90
CA ARG A 169 -6.59 -14.49 -6.84
C ARG A 169 -6.61 -13.02 -6.45
N ALA A 170 -5.54 -12.53 -5.84
CA ALA A 170 -5.41 -11.12 -5.48
C ALA A 170 -4.99 -10.29 -6.70
N GLU A 171 -5.43 -9.03 -6.75
CA GLU A 171 -4.95 -8.02 -7.70
C GLU A 171 -4.01 -7.05 -7.01
N VAL A 172 -2.92 -6.67 -7.65
CA VAL A 172 -1.93 -5.74 -7.07
C VAL A 172 -1.77 -4.50 -7.94
N LEU A 173 -1.87 -3.34 -7.31
CA LEU A 173 -1.41 -2.05 -7.82
C LEU A 173 -0.11 -1.70 -7.11
N ASN A 174 1.02 -1.80 -7.80
CA ASN A 174 2.33 -1.43 -7.28
C ASN A 174 2.63 0.02 -7.63
N ILE A 175 2.46 0.90 -6.66
CA ILE A 175 2.71 2.34 -6.83
C ILE A 175 4.19 2.61 -6.68
N THR A 176 4.84 2.93 -7.78
CA THR A 176 6.28 3.20 -7.86
C THR A 176 6.57 4.67 -8.13
N SER A 177 7.79 5.10 -7.85
CA SER A 177 8.29 6.43 -8.18
C SER A 177 9.82 6.40 -8.26
N ARG A 178 10.40 7.10 -9.23
CA ARG A 178 11.86 7.29 -9.29
C ARG A 178 12.37 8.20 -8.17
N GLU A 179 11.48 8.93 -7.51
CA GLU A 179 11.81 9.64 -6.27
C GLU A 179 12.26 8.68 -5.16
N ASN A 180 11.85 7.40 -5.22
CA ASN A 180 12.19 6.35 -4.26
C ASN A 180 13.49 5.60 -4.58
N ASP A 181 14.11 5.80 -5.73
CA ASP A 181 15.28 5.03 -6.16
C ASP A 181 16.44 4.94 -5.14
N PRO A 182 16.79 6.00 -4.37
CA PRO A 182 17.82 5.89 -3.36
C PRO A 182 17.48 4.93 -2.22
N PHE A 183 16.19 4.85 -1.87
CA PHE A 183 15.72 3.95 -0.81
C PHE A 183 15.71 2.49 -1.29
N ASP A 184 15.29 2.25 -2.53
CA ASP A 184 15.37 0.94 -3.17
C ASP A 184 16.81 0.46 -3.28
N PHE A 185 17.72 1.33 -3.74
CA PHE A 185 19.14 1.01 -3.84
C PHE A 185 19.77 0.71 -2.47
N ALA A 186 19.45 1.52 -1.45
CA ALA A 186 19.94 1.28 -0.10
C ALA A 186 19.43 -0.07 0.44
N MET A 187 18.18 -0.42 0.20
CA MET A 187 17.62 -1.72 0.58
C MET A 187 18.37 -2.87 -0.11
N GLU A 188 18.57 -2.78 -1.42
CA GLU A 188 19.31 -3.80 -2.20
C GLU A 188 20.70 -4.05 -1.64
N VAL A 189 21.46 -2.96 -1.38
CA VAL A 189 22.82 -3.05 -0.87
C VAL A 189 22.87 -3.61 0.56
N TRP A 190 22.01 -3.10 1.44
CA TRP A 190 22.06 -3.46 2.86
C TRP A 190 21.47 -4.83 3.17
N LEU A 191 20.46 -5.27 2.43
CA LEU A 191 19.83 -6.57 2.67
C LEU A 191 20.46 -7.72 1.87
N ASP A 192 20.94 -7.44 0.65
CA ASP A 192 21.44 -8.50 -0.24
C ASP A 192 22.71 -8.14 -1.05
N ARG A 193 23.44 -7.11 -0.61
CA ARG A 193 24.71 -6.68 -1.26
C ARG A 193 24.52 -6.35 -2.76
N GLY A 194 23.36 -5.87 -3.14
CA GLY A 194 23.03 -5.50 -4.53
C GLY A 194 22.81 -6.67 -5.49
N ARG A 195 22.65 -7.91 -5.00
CA ARG A 195 22.42 -9.10 -5.84
C ARG A 195 21.00 -9.20 -6.37
N ARG A 196 20.04 -8.69 -5.64
CA ARG A 196 18.60 -8.73 -5.95
C ARG A 196 18.08 -7.32 -6.21
N GLN A 197 17.09 -7.20 -7.06
CA GLN A 197 16.48 -5.92 -7.42
C GLN A 197 15.22 -5.64 -6.60
N ALA A 198 15.06 -4.38 -6.20
CA ALA A 198 13.87 -3.91 -5.51
C ALA A 198 12.62 -3.88 -6.40
N LEU A 199 11.48 -3.96 -5.75
CA LEU A 199 10.16 -3.97 -6.37
C LEU A 199 9.80 -2.66 -7.11
N GLY A 200 10.53 -1.57 -6.85
CA GLY A 200 10.40 -0.32 -7.61
C GLY A 200 10.62 -0.46 -9.12
N PHE A 201 11.24 -1.57 -9.57
CA PHE A 201 11.36 -1.94 -10.99
C PHE A 201 10.20 -2.78 -11.54
N GLY A 202 9.14 -2.97 -10.75
CA GLY A 202 8.05 -3.89 -11.08
C GLY A 202 8.43 -5.35 -10.93
N LEU A 203 7.52 -6.27 -11.28
CA LEU A 203 7.83 -7.70 -11.29
C LEU A 203 8.90 -8.02 -12.34
N ASP A 204 9.63 -9.12 -12.11
CA ASP A 204 10.61 -9.67 -13.05
C ASP A 204 9.96 -10.35 -14.28
N ARG A 205 8.66 -10.65 -14.19
CA ARG A 205 7.84 -11.27 -15.23
C ARG A 205 6.43 -10.66 -15.26
N PRO A 206 5.77 -10.63 -16.43
CA PRO A 206 4.40 -10.18 -16.53
C PRO A 206 3.45 -11.08 -15.70
N ALA A 207 2.55 -10.47 -14.96
CA ALA A 207 1.45 -11.16 -14.28
C ALA A 207 0.10 -10.49 -14.61
N GLY A 208 -0.92 -11.30 -14.90
CA GLY A 208 -2.23 -10.82 -15.30
C GLY A 208 -2.97 -10.04 -14.21
N ASN A 209 -2.60 -10.22 -12.97
CA ASN A 209 -3.20 -9.62 -11.78
C ASN A 209 -2.25 -8.62 -11.07
N TRP A 210 -1.24 -8.11 -11.77
CA TRP A 210 -0.30 -7.12 -11.28
C TRP A 210 -0.23 -5.92 -12.24
N LEU A 211 -0.22 -4.71 -11.72
CA LEU A 211 -0.03 -3.47 -12.46
C LEU A 211 0.91 -2.52 -11.72
N ASP A 212 2.00 -2.15 -12.37
CA ASP A 212 2.89 -1.09 -11.90
C ASP A 212 2.35 0.28 -12.32
N VAL A 213 2.31 1.21 -11.38
CA VAL A 213 1.82 2.58 -11.56
C VAL A 213 2.90 3.56 -11.12
N GLN A 214 3.65 4.11 -12.06
CA GLN A 214 4.72 5.06 -11.76
C GLN A 214 4.16 6.47 -11.62
N ILE A 215 4.05 6.98 -10.39
CA ILE A 215 3.35 8.23 -10.08
C ILE A 215 4.14 9.50 -10.36
N ASP A 216 5.41 9.44 -10.69
CA ASP A 216 6.23 10.58 -11.11
C ASP A 216 6.35 10.68 -12.65
N ASP A 217 5.80 9.73 -13.40
CA ASP A 217 5.72 9.78 -14.86
C ASP A 217 4.54 10.66 -15.32
N GLN A 218 4.82 11.61 -16.22
CA GLN A 218 3.83 12.59 -16.69
C GLN A 218 2.67 11.93 -17.46
N SER A 219 2.94 10.85 -18.19
CA SER A 219 1.91 10.14 -18.95
C SER A 219 0.95 9.39 -18.03
N THR A 220 1.47 8.83 -16.94
CA THR A 220 0.68 8.21 -15.86
C THR A 220 -0.20 9.25 -15.18
N LEU A 221 0.34 10.41 -14.78
CA LEU A 221 -0.43 11.48 -14.16
C LEU A 221 -1.55 11.99 -15.08
N SER A 222 -1.23 12.19 -16.36
CA SER A 222 -2.23 12.60 -17.36
C SER A 222 -3.31 11.53 -17.59
N ALA A 223 -2.97 10.26 -17.46
CA ALA A 223 -3.93 9.17 -17.59
C ALA A 223 -4.84 9.08 -16.34
N LEU A 224 -4.29 9.26 -15.14
CA LEU A 224 -5.07 9.34 -13.90
C LEU A 224 -6.04 10.53 -13.92
N ASP A 225 -5.59 11.70 -14.39
CA ASP A 225 -6.44 12.88 -14.55
C ASP A 225 -7.63 12.60 -15.50
N ARG A 226 -7.39 11.97 -16.65
CA ARG A 226 -8.47 11.55 -17.59
C ARG A 226 -9.42 10.50 -17.00
N LEU A 227 -8.99 9.74 -15.99
CA LEU A 227 -9.84 8.82 -15.24
C LEU A 227 -10.60 9.49 -14.09
N GLY A 228 -10.44 10.80 -13.91
CA GLY A 228 -11.10 11.57 -12.85
C GLY A 228 -10.31 11.65 -11.54
N PHE A 229 -9.01 11.32 -11.57
CA PHE A 229 -8.11 11.41 -10.41
C PHE A 229 -7.00 12.44 -10.65
N PRO A 230 -7.33 13.74 -10.61
CA PRO A 230 -6.33 14.79 -10.75
C PRO A 230 -5.32 14.68 -9.62
N THR A 231 -4.06 14.58 -9.97
CA THR A 231 -2.96 14.34 -9.03
C THR A 231 -1.95 15.47 -9.11
N GLU A 232 -1.48 15.96 -7.98
CA GLU A 232 -0.43 16.97 -7.91
C GLU A 232 0.85 16.48 -8.59
N ARG A 233 1.56 17.42 -9.23
CA ARG A 233 2.85 17.11 -9.86
C ARG A 233 3.92 16.83 -8.82
N PRO A 234 4.90 15.99 -9.15
CA PRO A 234 6.05 15.75 -8.27
C PRO A 234 6.78 17.04 -7.95
N SER A 235 6.87 17.38 -6.66
CA SER A 235 7.57 18.58 -6.18
C SER A 235 9.00 18.28 -5.72
N LEU A 236 9.29 17.03 -5.35
CA LEU A 236 10.57 16.59 -4.82
C LEU A 236 11.31 15.69 -5.82
N ARG A 237 12.65 15.75 -5.82
CA ARG A 237 13.46 14.80 -6.59
C ARG A 237 13.65 13.47 -5.86
N LEU A 238 13.60 13.50 -4.52
CA LEU A 238 13.79 12.35 -3.64
C LEU A 238 12.67 12.33 -2.61
N SER A 239 11.89 11.27 -2.58
CA SER A 239 10.85 11.06 -1.59
C SER A 239 10.45 9.60 -1.50
N HIS A 240 10.50 9.05 -0.29
CA HIS A 240 9.96 7.73 0.02
C HIS A 240 8.46 7.78 0.35
N TRP A 241 7.97 8.98 0.62
CA TRP A 241 6.62 9.23 1.16
C TRP A 241 5.66 9.84 0.13
N SER A 242 6.14 10.17 -1.05
CA SER A 242 5.32 10.79 -2.11
C SER A 242 4.02 10.03 -2.43
N PRO A 243 3.94 8.68 -2.37
CA PRO A 243 2.70 7.98 -2.68
C PRO A 243 1.53 8.29 -1.73
N TYR A 244 1.81 8.75 -0.51
CA TYR A 244 0.75 9.12 0.43
C TYR A 244 0.77 10.60 0.87
N LEU A 245 1.78 11.37 0.44
CA LEU A 245 1.84 12.82 0.68
C LEU A 245 1.32 13.63 -0.51
N ARG A 246 1.29 13.05 -1.72
CA ARG A 246 0.89 13.75 -2.92
C ARG A 246 -0.62 13.83 -3.02
N GLY A 247 -1.15 15.05 -3.16
CA GLY A 247 -2.58 15.30 -3.29
C GLY A 247 -3.22 14.56 -4.47
N GLY A 248 -4.43 14.07 -4.30
CA GLY A 248 -5.21 13.35 -5.29
C GLY A 248 -4.98 11.85 -5.38
N LEU A 249 -3.82 11.32 -4.92
CA LEU A 249 -3.55 9.88 -5.02
C LEU A 249 -4.48 9.03 -4.14
N PHE A 250 -4.84 9.50 -2.97
CA PHE A 250 -5.74 8.74 -2.10
C PHE A 250 -7.15 8.57 -2.67
N ASP A 251 -7.63 9.49 -3.49
CA ASP A 251 -8.92 9.33 -4.17
C ASP A 251 -8.90 8.16 -5.15
N PHE A 252 -7.77 7.99 -5.87
CA PHE A 252 -7.54 6.82 -6.72
C PHE A 252 -7.44 5.53 -5.88
N TYR A 253 -6.68 5.52 -4.79
CA TYR A 253 -6.54 4.32 -3.93
C TYR A 253 -7.85 3.94 -3.28
N ARG A 254 -8.60 4.92 -2.74
CA ARG A 254 -9.91 4.73 -2.15
C ARG A 254 -10.87 4.06 -3.15
N THR A 255 -11.00 4.63 -4.34
CA THR A 255 -11.87 4.08 -5.37
C THR A 255 -11.41 2.68 -5.79
N ALA A 256 -10.10 2.48 -6.01
CA ALA A 256 -9.55 1.19 -6.39
C ALA A 256 -9.83 0.09 -5.36
N MET A 257 -9.81 0.40 -4.07
CA MET A 257 -10.00 -0.58 -2.99
C MET A 257 -11.46 -0.75 -2.58
N ALA A 258 -12.21 0.35 -2.46
CA ALA A 258 -13.61 0.29 -2.03
C ALA A 258 -14.55 -0.11 -3.16
N GLN A 259 -14.20 0.23 -4.40
CA GLN A 259 -15.04 -0.01 -5.59
C GLN A 259 -14.21 -0.63 -6.72
N PRO A 260 -13.64 -1.83 -6.55
CA PRO A 260 -12.77 -2.45 -7.53
C PRO A 260 -13.45 -2.68 -8.90
N TRP A 261 -14.77 -2.80 -8.92
CA TRP A 261 -15.58 -2.89 -10.15
C TRP A 261 -15.60 -1.58 -10.96
N ALA A 262 -15.48 -0.42 -10.31
CA ALA A 262 -15.40 0.89 -10.98
C ALA A 262 -14.04 1.09 -11.68
N LEU A 263 -13.00 0.45 -11.17
CA LEU A 263 -11.64 0.47 -11.70
C LEU A 263 -11.12 -0.96 -11.94
N PRO A 264 -11.72 -1.73 -12.88
CA PRO A 264 -11.21 -3.06 -13.21
C PRO A 264 -9.75 -3.02 -13.63
N LEU A 265 -8.94 -3.99 -13.19
CA LEU A 265 -7.50 -4.02 -13.51
C LEU A 265 -7.23 -4.05 -15.02
N SER A 266 -8.08 -4.71 -15.78
CA SER A 266 -8.02 -4.74 -17.25
C SER A 266 -8.18 -3.35 -17.88
N MET A 267 -9.11 -2.54 -17.35
CA MET A 267 -9.32 -1.16 -17.79
C MET A 267 -8.11 -0.28 -17.41
N LEU A 268 -7.62 -0.40 -16.17
CA LEU A 268 -6.43 0.34 -15.74
C LEU A 268 -5.22 0.02 -16.62
N ARG A 269 -5.00 -1.24 -16.98
CA ARG A 269 -3.94 -1.67 -17.91
C ARG A 269 -4.03 -1.06 -19.29
N MET A 270 -5.25 -0.84 -19.79
CA MET A 270 -5.46 -0.19 -21.10
C MET A 270 -5.25 1.32 -21.05
N ARG A 271 -5.44 1.94 -19.89
CA ARG A 271 -5.44 3.40 -19.74
C ARG A 271 -4.14 3.96 -19.17
N LEU A 272 -3.44 3.19 -18.34
CA LEU A 272 -2.19 3.60 -17.73
C LEU A 272 -0.99 3.09 -18.55
N PRO A 273 0.13 3.82 -18.58
CA PRO A 273 1.35 3.36 -19.22
C PRO A 273 1.83 2.04 -18.61
N GLY A 274 2.11 1.05 -19.45
CA GLY A 274 2.61 -0.26 -19.02
C GLY A 274 4.13 -0.30 -18.83
N ARG A 275 4.83 0.84 -18.89
CA ARG A 275 6.29 0.91 -18.83
C ARG A 275 6.74 1.71 -17.62
N ILE A 276 7.67 1.14 -16.86
CA ILE A 276 8.41 1.83 -15.79
C ILE A 276 9.69 2.42 -16.39
N GLU A 277 9.96 3.69 -16.07
CA GLU A 277 11.20 4.33 -16.45
C GLU A 277 12.43 3.71 -15.76
N PRO A 278 13.62 3.78 -16.37
CA PRO A 278 14.85 3.34 -15.75
C PRO A 278 15.12 4.05 -14.42
N ARG A 279 15.86 3.38 -13.52
CA ARG A 279 16.34 3.99 -12.27
C ARG A 279 17.05 5.31 -12.54
N TRP A 280 16.86 6.28 -11.66
CA TRP A 280 17.47 7.61 -11.71
C TRP A 280 16.99 8.51 -12.85
N SER A 281 16.06 8.07 -13.69
CA SER A 281 15.53 8.88 -14.79
C SER A 281 15.09 10.27 -14.35
N ARG A 282 14.43 10.39 -13.19
CA ARG A 282 14.00 11.67 -12.63
C ARG A 282 15.16 12.57 -12.17
N LEU A 283 16.25 11.99 -11.65
CA LEU A 283 17.43 12.77 -11.26
C LEU A 283 18.21 13.31 -12.47
N LEU A 284 18.15 12.58 -13.57
CA LEU A 284 18.80 12.93 -14.83
C LEU A 284 17.91 13.83 -15.71
N ALA A 285 16.62 13.93 -15.43
CA ALA A 285 15.71 14.81 -16.16
C ALA A 285 16.08 16.28 -15.95
N ALA A 286 15.95 17.09 -17.00
CA ALA A 286 16.09 18.54 -16.87
C ALA A 286 15.10 19.06 -15.82
N PRO A 287 15.48 20.03 -14.98
CA PRO A 287 14.57 20.61 -14.01
C PRO A 287 13.34 21.17 -14.76
N ALA A 288 12.14 20.78 -14.31
CA ALA A 288 10.92 21.35 -14.87
C ALA A 288 11.01 22.87 -14.77
N GLN A 289 10.90 23.56 -15.89
CA GLN A 289 10.83 25.02 -15.89
C GLN A 289 9.56 25.37 -15.10
N PHE A 290 9.73 25.90 -13.90
CA PHE A 290 8.65 26.54 -13.17
C PHE A 290 8.19 27.70 -14.04
N GLY A 291 7.08 27.56 -14.73
CA GLY A 291 6.41 28.64 -15.41
C GLY A 291 6.13 29.72 -14.35
N GLY A 292 6.90 30.81 -14.42
CA GLY A 292 6.71 31.93 -13.54
C GLY A 292 5.27 32.41 -13.66
N VAL A 293 4.55 32.38 -12.58
CA VAL A 293 3.34 33.21 -12.41
C VAL A 293 3.87 34.62 -12.45
N LYS A 294 3.69 35.32 -13.58
CA LYS A 294 3.85 36.75 -13.64
C LYS A 294 2.82 37.35 -12.70
N ALA A 295 3.33 38.17 -11.76
CA ALA A 295 2.56 38.99 -10.84
C ALA A 295 1.60 39.93 -11.58
#